data_8b188d06fc779aec3d4c329c2e49f185
#
_entry.id   8b188d06fc779aec3d4c329c2e49f185
#
_cell.length_a   1.000
_cell.length_b   1.000
_cell.length_c   1.000
_cell.angle_alpha   90.00
_cell.angle_beta   90.00
_cell.angle_gamma   90.00
#
_symmetry.space_group_name_H-M   'P 1'
#
loop_
_entity.id
_entity.type
_entity.pdbx_description
1 polymer ?
#
loop_
_entity_poly.entity_id
_entity_poly.type
_entity_poly.pdbx_seq_one_letter_code
_entity_poly.pdbx_strand_id
1 'polypeptide(L)'
;MELVKNGAVAKLLETGAIVKTAFCGPCFGAGDTPANNAFSIRHSTRNFPNREGSKVQNGQISSVALMDARSIAATAANKGFLTSAADIDVNFTKPKYFFDKTIYENRVFDSHGVADPSVEIQFGPNIKDWPAMSALPENMLLKVVSEIHDPVTTTDELITSGETSSYRSNPLGLAEFALSRKDPEYVGRAKEIQKAQKAIESGECAGKAVPEVAEIMGVVKKKFPEASHENMGFGSTIFAFKPGAGSARAQA
;
A
#
# COMPACT_ATOMS: atom_id res chain seq x y z
N MET A 1 -0.81 13.05 24.08
CA MET A 1 -1.22 13.44 25.48
C MET A 1 -0.28 14.48 26.09
N GLU A 2 1.03 14.39 25.90
CA GLU A 2 1.98 15.35 26.46
C GLU A 2 1.70 16.79 26.05
N LEU A 3 1.51 17.04 24.76
CA LEU A 3 1.19 18.37 24.21
C LEU A 3 -0.17 18.91 24.70
N VAL A 4 -1.08 18.05 25.11
CA VAL A 4 -2.34 18.46 25.74
C VAL A 4 -2.09 18.88 27.20
N LYS A 5 -1.33 18.06 27.93
CA LYS A 5 -1.03 18.29 29.36
C LYS A 5 -0.21 19.57 29.60
N ASN A 6 0.71 19.90 28.70
CA ASN A 6 1.55 21.10 28.81
C ASN A 6 0.90 22.37 28.20
N GLY A 7 -0.32 22.25 27.66
CA GLY A 7 -1.07 23.37 27.09
C GLY A 7 -0.70 23.75 25.64
N ALA A 8 0.25 23.05 25.00
CA ALA A 8 0.68 23.38 23.64
C ALA A 8 -0.46 23.22 22.61
N VAL A 9 -1.29 22.18 22.76
CA VAL A 9 -2.45 21.96 21.87
C VAL A 9 -3.46 23.09 22.02
N ALA A 10 -3.73 23.57 23.24
CA ALA A 10 -4.64 24.70 23.46
C ALA A 10 -4.14 25.95 22.73
N LYS A 11 -2.87 26.31 22.88
CA LYS A 11 -2.25 27.43 22.18
C LYS A 11 -2.31 27.33 20.66
N LEU A 12 -2.12 26.13 20.11
CA LEU A 12 -2.26 25.92 18.67
C LEU A 12 -3.70 26.12 18.21
N LEU A 13 -4.68 25.60 18.94
CA LEU A 13 -6.09 25.79 18.62
C LEU A 13 -6.53 27.26 18.69
N GLU A 14 -6.01 28.04 19.65
CA GLU A 14 -6.24 29.50 19.77
C GLU A 14 -5.77 30.26 18.53
N THR A 15 -4.76 29.76 17.81
CA THR A 15 -4.31 30.38 16.55
C THR A 15 -5.16 30.01 15.34
N GLY A 16 -6.18 29.15 15.50
CA GLY A 16 -6.98 28.60 14.41
C GLY A 16 -6.35 27.36 13.73
N ALA A 17 -5.25 26.83 14.26
CA ALA A 17 -4.63 25.62 13.73
C ALA A 17 -5.54 24.40 13.90
N ILE A 18 -5.63 23.56 12.87
CA ILE A 18 -6.38 22.32 12.92
C ILE A 18 -5.49 21.22 13.51
N VAL A 19 -5.91 20.67 14.65
CA VAL A 19 -5.24 19.56 15.31
C VAL A 19 -6.04 18.29 15.10
N LYS A 20 -5.39 17.28 14.51
CA LYS A 20 -5.97 15.95 14.26
C LYS A 20 -5.14 14.87 14.93
N THR A 21 -5.76 13.75 15.22
CA THR A 21 -5.03 12.52 15.57
C THR A 21 -4.20 12.03 14.36
N ALA A 22 -3.14 11.28 14.62
CA ALA A 22 -2.33 10.72 13.55
C ALA A 22 -3.18 9.89 12.59
N PHE A 23 -3.05 10.12 11.31
CA PHE A 23 -3.74 9.38 10.25
C PHE A 23 -2.86 9.29 8.99
N CYS A 24 -3.18 8.35 8.12
CA CYS A 24 -2.51 8.22 6.85
C CYS A 24 -3.28 9.02 5.78
N GLY A 25 -2.56 9.83 4.99
CA GLY A 25 -3.21 10.55 3.90
C GLY A 25 -2.57 11.85 3.45
N PRO A 26 -1.98 12.68 4.32
CA PRO A 26 -1.49 14.00 3.92
C PRO A 26 -0.44 13.97 2.80
N CYS A 27 0.35 12.91 2.68
CA CYS A 27 1.37 12.78 1.63
C CYS A 27 0.79 12.63 0.22
N PHE A 28 -0.50 12.38 0.07
CA PHE A 28 -1.22 12.33 -1.21
C PHE A 28 -2.47 13.23 -1.24
N GLY A 29 -2.54 14.22 -0.36
CA GLY A 29 -3.58 15.23 -0.34
C GLY A 29 -4.92 14.79 0.23
N ALA A 30 -5.00 13.67 0.93
CA ALA A 30 -6.25 13.24 1.55
C ALA A 30 -6.64 14.20 2.69
N GLY A 31 -7.67 14.99 2.44
CA GLY A 31 -8.23 15.92 3.41
C GLY A 31 -7.42 17.20 3.64
N ASP A 32 -6.42 17.50 2.80
CA ASP A 32 -5.53 18.64 3.03
C ASP A 32 -4.88 19.14 1.73
N THR A 33 -5.72 19.41 0.73
CA THR A 33 -5.28 19.88 -0.58
C THR A 33 -5.06 21.39 -0.54
N PRO A 34 -3.88 21.89 -0.98
CA PRO A 34 -3.64 23.33 -1.10
C PRO A 34 -4.59 23.98 -2.11
N ALA A 35 -4.86 25.27 -1.90
CA ALA A 35 -5.60 26.06 -2.89
C ALA A 35 -4.83 26.15 -4.22
N ASN A 36 -5.52 26.47 -5.32
CA ASN A 36 -4.88 26.69 -6.62
C ASN A 36 -3.81 27.79 -6.52
N ASN A 37 -2.66 27.55 -7.13
CA ASN A 37 -1.45 28.39 -7.06
C ASN A 37 -0.86 28.56 -5.65
N ALA A 38 -1.34 27.80 -4.65
CA ALA A 38 -0.77 27.85 -3.31
C ALA A 38 0.52 27.04 -3.22
N PHE A 39 1.39 27.47 -2.32
CA PHE A 39 2.58 26.78 -1.91
C PHE A 39 2.38 26.22 -0.50
N SER A 40 2.48 24.90 -0.34
CA SER A 40 2.38 24.20 0.92
C SER A 40 3.74 23.72 1.38
N ILE A 41 4.10 24.00 2.62
CA ILE A 41 5.25 23.37 3.27
C ILE A 41 4.76 22.35 4.29
N ARG A 42 5.40 21.19 4.35
CA ARG A 42 4.97 20.12 5.24
C ARG A 42 6.12 19.26 5.72
N HIS A 43 5.94 18.67 6.88
CA HIS A 43 6.79 17.61 7.40
C HIS A 43 6.11 16.28 7.12
N SER A 44 6.55 15.60 6.08
CA SER A 44 6.03 14.31 5.65
C SER A 44 7.20 13.41 5.23
N THR A 45 7.02 12.11 5.34
CA THR A 45 8.04 11.14 4.90
C THR A 45 8.18 11.08 3.38
N ARG A 46 7.22 11.65 2.63
CA ARG A 46 7.14 11.51 1.17
C ARG A 46 6.53 12.74 0.53
N ASN A 47 7.01 13.02 -0.67
CA ASN A 47 6.47 14.06 -1.53
C ASN A 47 6.39 13.48 -2.95
N PHE A 48 5.18 13.16 -3.40
CA PHE A 48 4.95 12.56 -4.70
C PHE A 48 4.42 13.60 -5.68
N PRO A 49 4.98 13.68 -6.90
CA PRO A 49 4.42 14.52 -7.94
C PRO A 49 2.94 14.16 -8.20
N ASN A 50 2.13 15.18 -8.39
CA ASN A 50 0.69 15.05 -8.72
C ASN A 50 -0.15 14.24 -7.71
N ARG A 51 0.26 14.19 -6.45
CA ARG A 51 -0.44 13.43 -5.41
C ARG A 51 -1.13 14.30 -4.35
N GLU A 52 -1.08 15.61 -4.49
CA GLU A 52 -1.67 16.56 -3.53
C GLU A 52 -3.18 16.79 -3.74
N GLY A 53 -3.90 15.80 -4.24
CA GLY A 53 -5.30 15.96 -4.61
C GLY A 53 -5.49 16.86 -5.84
N SER A 54 -4.42 17.43 -6.33
CA SER A 54 -4.39 18.28 -7.50
C SER A 54 -3.61 17.59 -8.61
N LYS A 55 -4.29 16.75 -9.37
CA LYS A 55 -3.80 16.53 -10.74
C LYS A 55 -3.90 17.88 -11.43
N VAL A 56 -2.83 18.26 -12.12
CA VAL A 56 -2.85 19.43 -12.99
C VAL A 56 -3.97 19.24 -13.99
N GLN A 57 -5.06 19.96 -13.82
CA GLN A 57 -6.18 19.97 -14.76
C GLN A 57 -6.78 21.36 -14.75
N ASN A 58 -7.25 21.83 -15.90
CA ASN A 58 -7.88 23.14 -16.06
C ASN A 58 -6.96 24.31 -15.62
N GLY A 59 -5.64 24.18 -15.79
CA GLY A 59 -4.67 25.20 -15.37
C GLY A 59 -4.44 25.30 -13.86
N GLN A 60 -5.01 24.40 -13.07
CA GLN A 60 -4.77 24.36 -11.62
C GLN A 60 -3.40 23.75 -11.33
N ILE A 61 -2.66 24.41 -10.45
CA ILE A 61 -1.38 23.92 -9.93
C ILE A 61 -1.31 24.12 -8.42
N SER A 62 -0.63 23.24 -7.73
CA SER A 62 -0.19 23.45 -6.36
C SER A 62 1.25 23.00 -6.22
N SER A 63 1.99 23.67 -5.34
CA SER A 63 3.39 23.34 -5.08
C SER A 63 3.55 22.91 -3.63
N VAL A 64 4.37 21.87 -3.42
CA VAL A 64 4.64 21.33 -2.09
C VAL A 64 6.13 21.16 -1.89
N ALA A 65 6.64 21.63 -0.75
CA ALA A 65 7.99 21.35 -0.31
C ALA A 65 8.00 20.63 1.04
N LEU A 66 8.96 19.70 1.19
CA LEU A 66 9.23 19.07 2.48
C LEU A 66 10.17 19.95 3.29
N MET A 67 9.86 20.11 4.56
CA MET A 67 10.63 20.91 5.50
C MET A 67 10.59 20.25 6.87
N ASP A 68 11.59 20.51 7.71
CA ASP A 68 11.56 20.04 9.09
C ASP A 68 10.50 20.81 9.92
N ALA A 69 9.97 20.13 10.94
CA ALA A 69 8.85 20.66 11.72
C ALA A 69 9.18 21.99 12.44
N ARG A 70 10.43 22.23 12.81
CA ARG A 70 10.86 23.46 13.48
C ARG A 70 10.88 24.64 12.51
N SER A 71 11.38 24.42 11.30
CA SER A 71 11.37 25.43 10.24
C SER A 71 9.96 25.73 9.75
N ILE A 72 9.05 24.75 9.75
CA ILE A 72 7.62 25.00 9.50
C ILE A 72 7.04 25.93 10.59
N ALA A 73 7.34 25.65 11.85
CA ALA A 73 6.88 26.49 12.97
C ALA A 73 7.50 27.90 12.91
N ALA A 74 8.78 28.02 12.56
CA ALA A 74 9.46 29.29 12.35
C ALA A 74 8.82 30.12 11.23
N THR A 75 8.52 29.47 10.11
CA THR A 75 7.83 30.08 8.97
C THR A 75 6.42 30.55 9.36
N ALA A 76 5.68 29.75 10.12
CA ALA A 76 4.36 30.15 10.63
C ALA A 76 4.44 31.34 11.59
N ALA A 77 5.39 31.32 12.53
CA ALA A 77 5.63 32.42 13.46
C ALA A 77 6.04 33.72 12.76
N ASN A 78 6.76 33.60 11.64
CA ASN A 78 7.15 34.72 10.78
C ASN A 78 6.10 35.01 9.68
N LYS A 79 4.82 34.86 10.00
CA LYS A 79 3.68 35.23 9.14
C LYS A 79 3.69 34.59 7.73
N GLY A 80 4.28 33.41 7.60
CA GLY A 80 4.36 32.67 6.35
C GLY A 80 5.59 32.99 5.49
N PHE A 81 6.46 33.89 5.90
CA PHE A 81 7.75 34.09 5.24
C PHE A 81 8.68 32.90 5.53
N LEU A 82 9.19 32.29 4.49
CA LEU A 82 10.04 31.12 4.58
C LEU A 82 11.25 31.38 5.48
N THR A 83 11.30 30.69 6.59
CA THR A 83 12.28 30.96 7.66
C THR A 83 12.87 29.64 8.16
N SER A 84 14.18 29.59 8.25
CA SER A 84 14.90 28.47 8.86
C SER A 84 14.73 28.48 10.38
N ALA A 85 14.66 27.33 11.01
CA ALA A 85 14.70 27.22 12.46
C ALA A 85 16.01 27.73 13.07
N ALA A 86 17.08 27.82 12.29
CA ALA A 86 18.36 28.38 12.72
C ALA A 86 18.36 29.93 12.79
N ASP A 87 17.40 30.57 12.14
CA ASP A 87 17.33 32.05 12.03
C ASP A 87 16.41 32.67 13.08
N ILE A 88 15.90 31.88 14.02
CA ILE A 88 15.04 32.35 15.10
C ILE A 88 15.67 32.09 16.48
N ASP A 89 15.55 33.04 17.37
CA ASP A 89 16.01 32.89 18.75
C ASP A 89 14.93 32.19 19.60
N VAL A 90 14.97 30.87 19.60
CA VAL A 90 14.04 30.01 20.34
C VAL A 90 14.80 28.93 21.10
N ASN A 91 14.38 28.71 22.33
CA ASN A 91 14.91 27.62 23.13
C ASN A 91 14.34 26.28 22.64
N PHE A 92 15.16 25.48 21.96
CA PHE A 92 14.83 24.14 21.50
C PHE A 92 15.08 23.04 22.55
N THR A 93 14.99 23.34 23.81
CA THR A 93 15.12 22.34 24.88
C THR A 93 14.11 21.21 24.65
N LYS A 94 14.61 19.99 24.63
CA LYS A 94 13.77 18.79 24.47
C LYS A 94 12.79 18.72 25.65
N PRO A 95 11.48 18.66 25.40
CA PRO A 95 10.51 18.44 26.47
C PRO A 95 10.77 17.08 27.12
N LYS A 96 10.46 16.96 28.40
CA LYS A 96 10.51 15.69 29.09
C LYS A 96 9.48 14.75 28.47
N TYR A 97 9.90 13.62 27.97
CA TYR A 97 9.00 12.62 27.45
C TYR A 97 8.20 11.95 28.57
N PHE A 98 6.91 11.80 28.35
CA PHE A 98 6.02 11.12 29.25
C PHE A 98 5.13 10.15 28.45
N PHE A 99 5.17 8.88 28.83
CA PHE A 99 4.31 7.86 28.24
C PHE A 99 3.16 7.54 29.18
N ASP A 100 1.94 7.63 28.67
CA ASP A 100 0.71 7.24 29.36
C ASP A 100 0.09 6.05 28.61
N LYS A 101 0.17 4.88 29.20
CA LYS A 101 -0.34 3.64 28.61
C LYS A 101 -1.85 3.50 28.64
N THR A 102 -2.54 4.31 29.45
CA THR A 102 -4.01 4.22 29.66
C THR A 102 -4.80 4.21 28.35
N ILE A 103 -4.34 4.98 27.33
CA ILE A 103 -5.01 5.01 26.04
C ILE A 103 -4.95 3.66 25.33
N TYR A 104 -3.82 2.96 25.45
CA TYR A 104 -3.63 1.64 24.86
C TYR A 104 -4.43 0.59 25.65
N GLU A 105 -4.37 0.64 26.97
CA GLU A 105 -5.14 -0.27 27.85
C GLU A 105 -6.64 -0.19 27.61
N ASN A 106 -7.15 1.00 27.26
CA ASN A 106 -8.57 1.20 26.98
C ASN A 106 -8.99 0.84 25.54
N ARG A 107 -8.06 0.60 24.62
CA ARG A 107 -8.36 0.40 23.19
C ARG A 107 -7.81 -0.86 22.57
N VAL A 108 -6.80 -1.43 23.16
CA VAL A 108 -6.10 -2.61 22.64
C VAL A 108 -6.25 -3.73 23.65
N PHE A 109 -6.83 -4.84 23.21
CA PHE A 109 -6.78 -6.06 23.99
C PHE A 109 -5.34 -6.55 24.03
N ASP A 110 -4.81 -6.76 25.23
CA ASP A 110 -3.47 -7.30 25.46
C ASP A 110 -3.59 -8.48 26.42
N SER A 111 -3.33 -9.67 25.91
CA SER A 111 -3.31 -10.89 26.69
C SER A 111 -2.03 -11.08 27.50
N HIS A 112 -1.05 -10.16 27.41
CA HIS A 112 0.26 -10.24 28.04
C HIS A 112 1.00 -11.56 27.75
N GLY A 113 0.83 -12.09 26.54
CA GLY A 113 1.44 -13.36 26.13
C GLY A 113 0.73 -14.62 26.64
N VAL A 114 -0.38 -14.48 27.29
CA VAL A 114 -1.21 -15.64 27.73
C VAL A 114 -2.24 -15.92 26.62
N ALA A 115 -2.13 -17.10 26.01
CA ALA A 115 -3.12 -17.55 25.04
C ALA A 115 -4.43 -17.90 25.72
N ASP A 116 -5.54 -17.41 25.19
CA ASP A 116 -6.88 -17.82 25.60
C ASP A 116 -7.57 -18.49 24.40
N PRO A 117 -7.63 -19.83 24.37
CA PRO A 117 -8.23 -20.55 23.26
C PRO A 117 -9.76 -20.40 23.18
N SER A 118 -10.41 -19.81 24.16
CA SER A 118 -11.85 -19.54 24.14
C SER A 118 -12.22 -18.26 23.37
N VAL A 119 -11.24 -17.42 23.04
CA VAL A 119 -11.46 -16.18 22.31
C VAL A 119 -11.66 -16.46 20.84
N GLU A 120 -12.85 -16.15 20.32
CA GLU A 120 -13.17 -16.23 18.90
C GLU A 120 -12.75 -14.95 18.17
N ILE A 121 -12.11 -15.11 17.00
CA ILE A 121 -11.82 -13.99 16.11
C ILE A 121 -13.10 -13.66 15.33
N GLN A 122 -13.64 -12.47 15.56
CA GLN A 122 -14.78 -11.95 14.80
C GLN A 122 -14.32 -10.94 13.76
N PHE A 123 -14.51 -11.27 12.50
CA PHE A 123 -14.18 -10.37 11.41
C PHE A 123 -15.21 -9.23 11.28
N GLY A 124 -14.72 -8.03 11.03
CA GLY A 124 -15.55 -6.91 10.60
C GLY A 124 -16.16 -7.16 9.21
N PRO A 125 -17.16 -6.35 8.79
CA PRO A 125 -17.95 -6.63 7.58
C PRO A 125 -17.14 -6.71 6.27
N ASN A 126 -16.01 -6.01 6.19
CA ASN A 126 -15.15 -5.98 4.99
C ASN A 126 -13.90 -6.86 5.13
N ILE A 127 -13.74 -7.56 6.25
CA ILE A 127 -12.59 -8.45 6.48
C ILE A 127 -12.99 -9.86 6.03
N LYS A 128 -12.16 -10.43 5.17
CA LYS A 128 -12.29 -11.81 4.71
C LYS A 128 -11.02 -12.57 5.04
N ASP A 129 -11.18 -13.84 5.29
CA ASP A 129 -10.04 -14.72 5.47
C ASP A 129 -9.24 -14.87 4.16
N TRP A 130 -8.00 -15.31 4.30
CA TRP A 130 -7.20 -15.67 3.15
C TRP A 130 -7.86 -16.86 2.40
N PRO A 131 -7.81 -16.86 1.08
CA PRO A 131 -8.26 -18.03 0.34
C PRO A 131 -7.39 -19.25 0.67
N ALA A 132 -7.95 -20.43 0.54
CA ALA A 132 -7.16 -21.65 0.62
C ALA A 132 -6.06 -21.61 -0.46
N MET A 133 -4.84 -21.87 -0.07
CA MET A 133 -3.68 -21.85 -0.95
C MET A 133 -2.96 -23.19 -0.86
N SER A 134 -2.54 -23.70 -2.01
CA SER A 134 -1.72 -24.91 -2.08
C SER A 134 -0.30 -24.61 -1.59
N ALA A 135 0.37 -25.61 -1.07
CA ALA A 135 1.80 -25.53 -0.82
C ALA A 135 2.57 -25.25 -2.11
N LEU A 136 3.62 -24.43 -2.02
CA LEU A 136 4.48 -24.20 -3.18
C LEU A 136 5.16 -25.53 -3.58
N PRO A 137 5.07 -25.92 -4.85
CA PRO A 137 5.78 -27.10 -5.34
C PRO A 137 7.27 -26.82 -5.47
N GLU A 138 8.06 -27.86 -5.65
CA GLU A 138 9.50 -27.74 -5.87
C GLU A 138 9.82 -26.97 -7.17
N ASN A 139 9.03 -27.17 -8.21
CA ASN A 139 9.21 -26.53 -9.50
C ASN A 139 7.92 -25.83 -9.95
N MET A 140 8.05 -24.72 -10.62
CA MET A 140 6.91 -23.95 -11.16
C MET A 140 7.11 -23.62 -12.63
N LEU A 141 6.08 -23.82 -13.42
CA LEU A 141 5.98 -23.30 -14.77
C LEU A 141 5.10 -22.04 -14.75
N LEU A 142 5.70 -20.90 -15.05
CA LEU A 142 5.03 -19.62 -15.03
C LEU A 142 4.83 -19.09 -16.46
N LYS A 143 3.60 -18.71 -16.79
CA LYS A 143 3.32 -17.99 -18.02
C LYS A 143 3.41 -16.48 -17.77
N VAL A 144 4.16 -15.77 -18.60
CA VAL A 144 4.10 -14.29 -18.65
C VAL A 144 2.78 -13.92 -19.34
N VAL A 145 1.85 -13.37 -18.57
CA VAL A 145 0.50 -13.02 -19.04
C VAL A 145 0.31 -11.51 -19.21
N SER A 146 1.30 -10.72 -18.82
CA SER A 146 1.35 -9.27 -19.05
C SER A 146 2.79 -8.80 -19.16
N GLU A 147 3.07 -7.95 -20.14
CA GLU A 147 4.37 -7.33 -20.36
C GLU A 147 4.23 -5.81 -20.29
N ILE A 148 4.98 -5.20 -19.37
CA ILE A 148 4.96 -3.75 -19.15
C ILE A 148 6.35 -3.21 -19.44
N HIS A 149 6.47 -2.47 -20.53
CA HIS A 149 7.73 -1.90 -21.00
C HIS A 149 7.95 -0.44 -20.55
N ASP A 150 7.10 0.11 -19.71
CA ASP A 150 7.31 1.41 -19.10
C ASP A 150 8.57 1.39 -18.22
N PRO A 151 9.33 2.49 -18.17
CA PRO A 151 10.54 2.59 -17.36
C PRO A 151 10.31 2.29 -15.87
N VAL A 152 9.11 2.58 -15.37
CA VAL A 152 8.69 2.36 -13.98
C VAL A 152 7.23 1.94 -13.94
N THR A 153 6.92 0.90 -13.19
CA THR A 153 5.54 0.52 -12.82
C THR A 153 5.38 0.74 -11.33
N THR A 154 4.47 1.61 -10.95
CA THR A 154 4.24 1.95 -9.54
C THR A 154 3.38 0.89 -8.85
N THR A 155 3.46 0.83 -7.52
CA THR A 155 2.56 -0.02 -6.73
C THR A 155 1.08 0.35 -6.91
N ASP A 156 0.78 1.61 -7.23
CA ASP A 156 -0.59 2.07 -7.48
C ASP A 156 -1.13 1.65 -8.86
N GLU A 157 -0.22 1.35 -9.80
CA GLU A 157 -0.57 0.73 -11.09
C GLU A 157 -0.75 -0.78 -10.96
N LEU A 158 0.00 -1.43 -10.07
CA LEU A 158 -0.18 -2.84 -9.75
C LEU A 158 -1.52 -3.09 -9.05
N ILE A 159 -1.79 -2.32 -7.99
CA ILE A 159 -3.07 -2.33 -7.26
C ILE A 159 -3.50 -0.89 -7.02
N THR A 160 -4.64 -0.49 -7.56
CA THR A 160 -5.18 0.87 -7.42
C THR A 160 -5.61 1.13 -5.99
N SER A 161 -5.04 2.15 -5.34
CA SER A 161 -5.25 2.38 -3.90
C SER A 161 -6.58 3.07 -3.55
N GLY A 162 -7.10 3.91 -4.43
CA GLY A 162 -8.35 4.67 -4.18
C GLY A 162 -9.61 3.83 -4.34
N GLU A 163 -9.77 3.23 -5.49
CA GLU A 163 -10.94 2.45 -5.87
C GLU A 163 -11.10 1.16 -5.06
N THR A 164 -9.99 0.63 -4.56
CA THR A 164 -9.94 -0.65 -3.84
C THR A 164 -9.91 -0.51 -2.33
N SER A 165 -10.17 0.68 -1.81
CA SER A 165 -10.06 0.94 -0.36
C SER A 165 -10.95 0.03 0.49
N SER A 166 -12.12 -0.35 0.01
CA SER A 166 -13.04 -1.28 0.70
C SER A 166 -12.61 -2.74 0.66
N TYR A 167 -11.68 -3.11 -0.22
CA TYR A 167 -11.21 -4.49 -0.38
C TYR A 167 -9.87 -4.77 0.32
N ARG A 168 -9.28 -3.80 1.02
CA ARG A 168 -7.95 -3.94 1.64
C ARG A 168 -7.81 -5.08 2.63
N SER A 169 -8.90 -5.50 3.24
CA SER A 169 -8.96 -6.65 4.15
C SER A 169 -9.70 -7.84 3.53
N ASN A 170 -9.76 -7.88 2.20
CA ASN A 170 -10.29 -8.98 1.42
C ASN A 170 -9.28 -9.29 0.30
N PRO A 171 -8.29 -10.15 0.55
CA PRO A 171 -7.18 -10.38 -0.39
C PRO A 171 -7.64 -10.82 -1.78
N LEU A 172 -8.57 -11.75 -1.85
CA LEU A 172 -9.09 -12.24 -3.12
C LEU A 172 -9.88 -11.17 -3.88
N GLY A 173 -10.73 -10.41 -3.16
CA GLY A 173 -11.44 -9.27 -3.75
C GLY A 173 -10.51 -8.16 -4.22
N LEU A 174 -9.40 -7.93 -3.51
CA LEU A 174 -8.38 -6.97 -3.91
C LEU A 174 -7.61 -7.44 -5.16
N ALA A 175 -7.31 -8.72 -5.25
CA ALA A 175 -6.60 -9.31 -6.39
C ALA A 175 -7.34 -9.15 -7.73
N GLU A 176 -8.68 -9.04 -7.72
CA GLU A 176 -9.48 -8.79 -8.92
C GLU A 176 -9.17 -7.43 -9.59
N PHE A 177 -8.52 -6.51 -8.86
CA PHE A 177 -8.12 -5.21 -9.37
C PHE A 177 -6.64 -5.13 -9.77
N ALA A 178 -5.93 -6.25 -9.75
CA ALA A 178 -4.52 -6.27 -10.14
C ALA A 178 -4.37 -5.77 -11.59
N LEU A 179 -3.50 -4.76 -11.78
CA LEU A 179 -3.24 -4.09 -13.06
C LEU A 179 -4.48 -3.47 -13.75
N SER A 180 -5.61 -3.31 -13.06
CA SER A 180 -6.88 -2.87 -13.66
C SER A 180 -6.81 -1.59 -14.49
N ARG A 181 -5.87 -0.69 -14.19
CA ARG A 181 -5.64 0.55 -14.96
C ARG A 181 -4.60 0.40 -16.07
N LYS A 182 -3.69 -0.56 -15.93
CA LYS A 182 -2.56 -0.72 -16.85
C LYS A 182 -2.82 -1.78 -17.89
N ASP A 183 -3.38 -2.88 -17.46
CA ASP A 183 -3.73 -4.04 -18.28
C ASP A 183 -5.00 -4.70 -17.71
N PRO A 184 -6.19 -4.18 -18.08
CA PRO A 184 -7.46 -4.65 -17.51
C PRO A 184 -7.76 -6.13 -17.74
N GLU A 185 -7.15 -6.75 -18.75
CA GLU A 185 -7.35 -8.17 -19.07
C GLU A 185 -6.41 -9.11 -18.29
N TYR A 186 -5.45 -8.54 -17.54
CA TYR A 186 -4.44 -9.32 -16.80
C TYR A 186 -5.07 -10.42 -15.93
N VAL A 187 -6.04 -10.04 -15.08
CA VAL A 187 -6.68 -10.96 -14.14
C VAL A 187 -7.40 -12.10 -14.87
N GLY A 188 -8.06 -11.79 -15.99
CA GLY A 188 -8.70 -12.79 -16.83
C GLY A 188 -7.70 -13.83 -17.36
N ARG A 189 -6.58 -13.36 -17.94
CA ARG A 189 -5.51 -14.23 -18.46
C ARG A 189 -4.83 -15.03 -17.35
N ALA A 190 -4.62 -14.44 -16.17
CA ALA A 190 -4.07 -15.15 -15.00
C ALA A 190 -4.99 -16.29 -14.54
N LYS A 191 -6.31 -16.05 -14.51
CA LYS A 191 -7.31 -17.07 -14.16
C LYS A 191 -7.37 -18.22 -15.16
N GLU A 192 -7.12 -17.97 -16.43
CA GLU A 192 -7.04 -19.06 -17.42
C GLU A 192 -5.90 -20.03 -17.07
N ILE A 193 -4.73 -19.53 -16.69
CA ILE A 193 -3.62 -20.38 -16.26
C ILE A 193 -3.89 -21.05 -14.92
N GLN A 194 -4.60 -20.39 -14.01
CA GLN A 194 -4.99 -20.96 -12.73
C GLN A 194 -5.81 -22.26 -12.90
N LYS A 195 -6.55 -22.40 -14.00
CA LYS A 195 -7.29 -23.64 -14.31
C LYS A 195 -6.38 -24.87 -14.37
N ALA A 196 -5.15 -24.71 -14.86
CA ALA A 196 -4.18 -25.79 -14.90
C ALA A 196 -3.77 -26.25 -13.49
N GLN A 197 -3.53 -25.29 -12.58
CA GLN A 197 -3.21 -25.60 -11.19
C GLN A 197 -4.38 -26.26 -10.48
N LYS A 198 -5.59 -25.73 -10.64
CA LYS A 198 -6.81 -26.32 -10.05
C LYS A 198 -7.09 -27.75 -10.57
N ALA A 199 -6.80 -28.03 -11.83
CA ALA A 199 -6.94 -29.37 -12.39
C ALA A 199 -6.03 -30.35 -11.66
N ILE A 200 -4.77 -29.98 -11.41
CA ILE A 200 -3.85 -30.84 -10.66
C ILE A 200 -4.34 -31.07 -9.22
N GLU A 201 -4.79 -30.02 -8.55
CA GLU A 201 -5.31 -30.10 -7.18
C GLU A 201 -6.54 -31.02 -7.08
N SER A 202 -7.33 -31.12 -8.17
CA SER A 202 -8.46 -32.04 -8.25
C SER A 202 -8.10 -33.43 -8.78
N GLY A 203 -6.81 -33.71 -9.06
CA GLY A 203 -6.35 -34.97 -9.63
C GLY A 203 -6.58 -35.10 -11.13
N GLU A 204 -6.85 -33.99 -11.81
CA GLU A 204 -7.04 -33.95 -13.26
C GLU A 204 -5.75 -33.55 -14.00
N CYS A 205 -5.72 -33.76 -15.31
CA CYS A 205 -4.58 -33.37 -16.13
C CYS A 205 -4.62 -31.88 -16.49
N ALA A 206 -3.59 -31.12 -16.09
CA ALA A 206 -3.44 -29.69 -16.38
C ALA A 206 -3.55 -29.39 -17.89
N GLY A 207 -2.99 -30.24 -18.75
CA GLY A 207 -3.04 -30.07 -20.20
C GLY A 207 -4.42 -30.29 -20.83
N LYS A 208 -5.35 -30.96 -20.12
CA LYS A 208 -6.76 -31.02 -20.55
C LYS A 208 -7.50 -29.69 -20.20
N ALA A 209 -7.20 -29.15 -19.05
CA ALA A 209 -7.81 -27.87 -18.62
C ALA A 209 -7.26 -26.67 -19.41
N VAL A 210 -5.95 -26.69 -19.71
CA VAL A 210 -5.26 -25.66 -20.48
C VAL A 210 -4.38 -26.32 -21.53
N PRO A 211 -4.82 -26.43 -22.80
CA PRO A 211 -4.10 -27.13 -23.87
C PRO A 211 -2.66 -26.64 -24.08
N GLU A 212 -2.42 -25.35 -23.98
CA GLU A 212 -1.09 -24.74 -24.07
C GLU A 212 -0.09 -25.34 -23.06
N VAL A 213 -0.56 -25.72 -21.89
CA VAL A 213 0.29 -26.37 -20.86
C VAL A 213 0.79 -27.73 -21.37
N ALA A 214 -0.02 -28.47 -22.10
CA ALA A 214 0.41 -29.76 -22.68
C ALA A 214 1.52 -29.59 -23.72
N GLU A 215 1.40 -28.56 -24.57
CA GLU A 215 2.41 -28.25 -25.61
C GLU A 215 3.74 -27.85 -24.97
N ILE A 216 3.70 -26.93 -24.01
CA ILE A 216 4.90 -26.42 -23.32
C ILE A 216 5.56 -27.54 -22.50
N MET A 217 4.78 -28.36 -21.82
CA MET A 217 5.33 -29.51 -21.08
C MET A 217 6.07 -30.49 -21.99
N GLY A 218 5.65 -30.65 -23.25
CA GLY A 218 6.39 -31.40 -24.25
C GLY A 218 7.78 -30.83 -24.56
N VAL A 219 7.92 -29.50 -24.50
CA VAL A 219 9.21 -28.80 -24.64
C VAL A 219 10.03 -28.88 -23.35
N VAL A 220 9.43 -28.66 -22.22
CA VAL A 220 10.07 -28.70 -20.89
C VAL A 220 10.70 -30.07 -20.64
N LYS A 221 9.98 -31.13 -20.89
CA LYS A 221 10.48 -32.53 -20.73
C LYS A 221 11.71 -32.88 -21.59
N LYS A 222 11.90 -32.23 -22.73
CA LYS A 222 13.12 -32.41 -23.52
C LYS A 222 14.36 -31.90 -22.83
N LYS A 223 14.23 -30.84 -22.01
CA LYS A 223 15.33 -30.23 -21.29
C LYS A 223 15.43 -30.70 -19.83
N PHE A 224 14.29 -31.02 -19.24
CA PHE A 224 14.12 -31.47 -17.86
C PHE A 224 13.27 -32.73 -17.86
N PRO A 225 13.87 -33.92 -18.12
CA PRO A 225 13.14 -35.18 -18.27
C PRO A 225 12.32 -35.58 -17.03
N GLU A 226 12.77 -35.15 -15.84
CA GLU A 226 12.14 -35.38 -14.55
C GLU A 226 10.87 -34.52 -14.32
N ALA A 227 10.64 -33.49 -15.13
CA ALA A 227 9.48 -32.64 -15.01
C ALA A 227 8.20 -33.40 -15.33
N SER A 228 7.26 -33.35 -14.39
CA SER A 228 5.95 -33.99 -14.51
C SER A 228 4.85 -33.11 -13.94
N HIS A 229 3.60 -33.43 -14.23
CA HIS A 229 2.46 -32.77 -13.62
C HIS A 229 2.35 -33.02 -12.10
N GLU A 230 3.08 -33.99 -11.58
CA GLU A 230 3.05 -34.36 -10.15
C GLU A 230 4.05 -33.52 -9.31
N ASN A 231 5.15 -33.09 -9.92
CA ASN A 231 6.20 -32.33 -9.22
C ASN A 231 6.30 -30.87 -9.66
N MET A 232 5.37 -30.39 -10.49
CA MET A 232 5.33 -29.01 -10.96
C MET A 232 4.02 -28.33 -10.61
N GLY A 233 4.09 -27.07 -10.24
CA GLY A 233 2.95 -26.17 -10.19
C GLY A 233 2.86 -25.28 -11.41
N PHE A 234 1.69 -24.71 -11.63
CA PHE A 234 1.39 -23.83 -12.75
C PHE A 234 0.90 -22.49 -12.24
N GLY A 235 1.39 -21.42 -12.82
CA GLY A 235 1.00 -20.08 -12.44
C GLY A 235 1.22 -19.06 -13.54
N SER A 236 0.89 -17.82 -13.23
CA SER A 236 1.11 -16.68 -14.11
C SER A 236 2.06 -15.67 -13.47
N THR A 237 2.71 -14.88 -14.30
CA THR A 237 3.58 -13.80 -13.86
C THR A 237 3.46 -12.60 -14.78
N ILE A 238 3.96 -11.46 -14.35
CA ILE A 238 4.14 -10.28 -15.18
C ILE A 238 5.62 -10.04 -15.46
N PHE A 239 5.89 -9.43 -16.60
CA PHE A 239 7.18 -8.81 -16.87
C PHE A 239 7.05 -7.29 -16.74
N ALA A 240 7.96 -6.66 -16.01
CA ALA A 240 8.07 -5.21 -15.95
C ALA A 240 9.52 -4.81 -15.65
N PHE A 241 9.99 -3.69 -16.23
CA PHE A 241 11.37 -3.25 -16.03
C PHE A 241 11.67 -2.86 -14.58
N LYS A 242 10.75 -2.16 -13.94
CA LYS A 242 10.92 -1.70 -12.55
C LYS A 242 9.57 -1.74 -11.83
N PRO A 243 9.11 -2.93 -11.44
CA PRO A 243 7.82 -3.07 -10.77
C PRO A 243 7.88 -2.63 -9.31
N GLY A 244 6.76 -2.16 -8.80
CA GLY A 244 6.57 -1.87 -7.38
C GLY A 244 7.24 -0.58 -6.89
N ALA A 245 7.64 0.32 -7.78
CA ALA A 245 8.17 1.62 -7.38
C ALA A 245 7.06 2.50 -6.78
N GLY A 246 7.26 2.96 -5.57
CA GLY A 246 6.29 3.81 -4.87
C GLY A 246 6.03 3.37 -3.45
N SER A 247 4.93 3.86 -2.86
CA SER A 247 4.64 3.68 -1.45
C SER A 247 3.29 3.02 -1.16
N ALA A 248 2.48 2.77 -2.15
CA ALA A 248 1.26 2.02 -1.96
C ALA A 248 1.60 0.62 -1.44
N ARG A 249 0.83 0.14 -0.49
CA ARG A 249 1.00 -1.18 0.09
C ARG A 249 -0.19 -2.01 -0.33
N ALA A 250 0.08 -2.99 -1.15
CA ALA A 250 -0.91 -3.94 -1.62
C ALA A 250 -0.68 -5.28 -0.93
N GLN A 251 -1.77 -5.95 -0.61
CA GLN A 251 -1.77 -7.30 -0.04
C GLN A 251 -2.13 -8.36 -1.08
N ALA A 252 -2.40 -7.96 -2.30
CA ALA A 252 -2.79 -8.85 -3.39
C ALA A 252 -1.59 -9.30 -4.22
#